data_3a2ad862ca561f4c19b02e35905770b9
#
_entry.id   3a2ad862ca561f4c19b02e35905770b9
#
_cell.length_a   1.000
_cell.length_b   1.000
_cell.length_c   1.000
_cell.angle_alpha   90.00
_cell.angle_beta   90.00
_cell.angle_gamma   90.00
#
_symmetry.space_group_name_H-M   'P 1'
#
loop_
_entity.id
_entity.type
_entity.pdbx_description
1 polymer ?
#
loop_
_entity_poly.entity_id
_entity_poly.type
_entity_poly.pdbx_seq_one_letter_code
_entity_poly.pdbx_strand_id
1 'polypeptide(L)'
;GMQTNLISATSNSAMRSFHHSVPSMATLLGDQGYSSLYFHPGNSWFYNRDSALSFLGIDERVFVEDLEDKSKMETSFLKNLKSLVSERTQNGERLFTYATTIQNHQAYTYSKYDFEVPKVQTSVQLSDYAEELLSVYAYGVKCSSDMLLELTEYLNGLDDPYVLVFFGDHRPNLGADYLAYNEIGMDIADDVVANCSAPFVIWAN
;
A
#
# COMPACT_ATOMS: atom_id res chain seq x y z
N GLY A 1 -0.60 13.19 -5.68
CA GLY A 1 -1.05 13.59 -4.38
C GLY A 1 -2.07 14.70 -4.43
N MET A 2 -3.04 14.63 -3.53
CA MET A 2 -4.03 15.69 -3.33
C MET A 2 -3.69 16.51 -2.10
N GLN A 3 -3.97 17.82 -2.15
CA GLN A 3 -3.97 18.63 -0.94
C GLN A 3 -5.20 18.28 -0.08
N THR A 4 -5.00 17.47 0.94
CA THR A 4 -6.08 17.00 1.82
C THR A 4 -6.39 17.94 2.98
N ASN A 5 -5.56 18.95 3.21
CA ASN A 5 -5.77 19.98 4.23
C ASN A 5 -7.02 20.87 3.99
N LEU A 6 -7.56 20.85 2.78
CA LEU A 6 -8.81 21.54 2.43
C LEU A 6 -10.05 20.65 2.61
N ILE A 7 -9.87 19.37 2.93
CA ILE A 7 -10.94 18.42 3.18
C ILE A 7 -11.32 18.49 4.67
N SER A 8 -12.61 18.47 4.96
CA SER A 8 -13.10 18.53 6.33
C SER A 8 -12.42 17.50 7.23
N ALA A 9 -11.95 17.92 8.39
CA ALA A 9 -11.34 17.06 9.41
C ALA A 9 -12.26 15.92 9.93
N THR A 10 -13.54 15.96 9.58
CA THR A 10 -14.51 14.90 9.90
C THR A 10 -14.53 13.75 8.89
N SER A 11 -13.83 13.90 7.75
CA SER A 11 -13.71 12.83 6.75
C SER A 11 -12.47 12.00 7.04
N ASN A 12 -12.65 10.74 7.39
CA ASN A 12 -11.56 9.79 7.63
C ASN A 12 -10.84 9.34 6.34
N SER A 13 -11.31 9.77 5.18
CA SER A 13 -10.71 9.43 3.89
C SER A 13 -11.02 10.49 2.85
N ALA A 14 -10.00 10.94 2.14
CA ALA A 14 -10.14 11.82 0.97
C ALA A 14 -11.08 11.23 -0.11
N MET A 15 -11.12 9.91 -0.23
CA MET A 15 -11.98 9.21 -1.21
C MET A 15 -13.46 9.48 -0.99
N ARG A 16 -13.90 9.73 0.26
CA ARG A 16 -15.30 10.07 0.56
C ARG A 16 -15.73 11.46 0.09
N SER A 17 -14.77 12.30 -0.27
CA SER A 17 -14.99 13.69 -0.68
C SER A 17 -15.12 13.85 -2.19
N PHE A 18 -14.92 12.79 -2.97
CA PHE A 18 -15.14 12.84 -4.42
C PHE A 18 -16.63 12.74 -4.75
N HIS A 19 -17.15 13.72 -5.48
CA HIS A 19 -18.52 13.81 -5.95
C HIS A 19 -18.64 14.08 -7.44
N HIS A 20 -17.51 14.24 -8.13
CA HIS A 20 -17.40 14.46 -9.57
C HIS A 20 -15.99 14.07 -10.05
N SER A 21 -15.86 13.90 -11.36
CA SER A 21 -14.56 13.59 -11.97
C SER A 21 -13.53 14.69 -11.74
N VAL A 22 -12.31 14.28 -11.46
CA VAL A 22 -11.17 15.18 -11.28
C VAL A 22 -9.98 14.67 -12.09
N PRO A 23 -9.12 15.58 -12.59
CA PRO A 23 -7.89 15.17 -13.26
C PRO A 23 -7.01 14.31 -12.36
N SER A 24 -6.48 13.23 -12.91
CA SER A 24 -5.63 12.28 -12.19
C SER A 24 -4.50 11.77 -13.09
N MET A 25 -3.58 10.99 -12.53
CA MET A 25 -2.57 10.30 -13.34
C MET A 25 -3.22 9.35 -14.35
N ALA A 26 -4.32 8.67 -13.98
CA ALA A 26 -5.03 7.79 -14.90
C ALA A 26 -5.58 8.56 -16.11
N THR A 27 -6.26 9.69 -15.89
CA THR A 27 -6.78 10.49 -17.01
C THR A 27 -5.66 11.08 -17.89
N LEU A 28 -4.57 11.57 -17.29
CA LEU A 28 -3.43 12.11 -18.02
C LEU A 28 -2.72 11.07 -18.88
N LEU A 29 -2.55 9.86 -18.35
CA LEU A 29 -1.93 8.76 -19.08
C LEU A 29 -2.93 8.14 -20.09
N GLY A 30 -4.23 8.14 -19.79
CA GLY A 30 -5.28 7.75 -20.72
C GLY A 30 -5.26 8.58 -22.00
N ASP A 31 -5.05 9.90 -21.89
CA ASP A 31 -4.85 10.81 -23.04
C ASP A 31 -3.61 10.44 -23.88
N GLN A 32 -2.67 9.67 -23.32
CA GLN A 32 -1.48 9.16 -23.99
C GLN A 32 -1.64 7.70 -24.44
N GLY A 33 -2.83 7.11 -24.35
CA GLY A 33 -3.15 5.77 -24.79
C GLY A 33 -2.78 4.66 -23.81
N TYR A 34 -2.69 4.95 -22.53
CA TYR A 34 -2.57 3.94 -21.47
C TYR A 34 -3.95 3.52 -20.99
N SER A 35 -4.13 2.21 -20.76
CA SER A 35 -5.20 1.68 -19.92
C SER A 35 -4.82 1.82 -18.44
N SER A 36 -5.80 1.97 -17.55
CA SER A 36 -5.52 2.11 -16.13
C SER A 36 -6.18 1.02 -15.30
N LEU A 37 -5.40 0.42 -14.39
CA LEU A 37 -5.81 -0.65 -13.47
C LEU A 37 -5.57 -0.21 -12.02
N TYR A 38 -6.60 -0.33 -11.18
CA TYR A 38 -6.44 -0.32 -9.73
C TYR A 38 -6.57 -1.72 -9.17
N PHE A 39 -5.66 -2.09 -8.25
CA PHE A 39 -5.70 -3.37 -7.56
C PHE A 39 -5.54 -3.21 -6.04
N HIS A 40 -6.45 -3.82 -5.26
CA HIS A 40 -6.39 -3.83 -3.80
C HIS A 40 -7.12 -5.04 -3.21
N PRO A 41 -6.47 -5.88 -2.36
CA PRO A 41 -7.10 -7.06 -1.75
C PRO A 41 -7.99 -6.70 -0.54
N GLY A 42 -8.63 -5.57 -0.57
CA GLY A 42 -9.66 -5.10 0.37
C GLY A 42 -10.99 -4.90 -0.34
N ASN A 43 -12.04 -4.61 0.43
CA ASN A 43 -13.39 -4.45 -0.10
C ASN A 43 -13.57 -3.16 -0.91
N SER A 44 -14.31 -3.26 -2.00
CA SER A 44 -14.64 -2.15 -2.92
C SER A 44 -15.41 -1.02 -2.22
N TRP A 45 -16.34 -1.37 -1.36
CA TRP A 45 -17.23 -0.44 -0.65
C TRP A 45 -16.52 0.35 0.47
N PHE A 46 -15.41 -0.16 1.00
CA PHE A 46 -14.71 0.48 2.11
C PHE A 46 -14.10 1.81 1.66
N TYR A 47 -14.36 2.89 2.41
CA TYR A 47 -14.01 4.28 2.07
C TYR A 47 -14.61 4.80 0.75
N ASN A 48 -15.65 4.18 0.22
CA ASN A 48 -16.23 4.55 -1.08
C ASN A 48 -15.22 4.44 -2.24
N ARG A 49 -14.30 3.45 -2.16
CA ARG A 49 -13.18 3.29 -3.11
C ARG A 49 -13.64 3.19 -4.55
N ASP A 50 -14.58 2.33 -4.83
CA ASP A 50 -15.02 2.08 -6.20
C ASP A 50 -15.51 3.38 -6.86
N SER A 51 -16.40 4.13 -6.20
CA SER A 51 -16.89 5.41 -6.73
C SER A 51 -15.77 6.45 -6.84
N ALA A 52 -14.88 6.54 -5.84
CA ALA A 52 -13.79 7.50 -5.86
C ALA A 52 -12.81 7.24 -7.00
N LEU A 53 -12.46 5.99 -7.25
CA LEU A 53 -11.56 5.59 -8.33
C LEU A 53 -12.20 5.80 -9.71
N SER A 54 -13.52 5.63 -9.81
CA SER A 54 -14.28 6.00 -11.01
C SER A 54 -14.17 7.50 -11.29
N PHE A 55 -14.31 8.36 -10.28
CA PHE A 55 -14.12 9.80 -10.44
C PHE A 55 -12.67 10.20 -10.77
N LEU A 56 -11.71 9.37 -10.42
CA LEU A 56 -10.31 9.53 -10.83
C LEU A 56 -10.02 8.97 -12.23
N GLY A 57 -11.03 8.43 -12.92
CA GLY A 57 -10.90 7.93 -14.29
C GLY A 57 -10.11 6.62 -14.40
N ILE A 58 -10.09 5.80 -13.35
CA ILE A 58 -9.52 4.45 -13.42
C ILE A 58 -10.46 3.56 -14.24
N ASP A 59 -9.96 2.96 -15.31
CA ASP A 59 -10.73 2.13 -16.24
C ASP A 59 -11.19 0.83 -15.58
N GLU A 60 -10.29 0.14 -14.92
CA GLU A 60 -10.56 -1.13 -14.25
C GLU A 60 -10.15 -1.11 -12.79
N ARG A 61 -10.97 -1.70 -11.95
CA ARG A 61 -10.78 -1.76 -10.51
C ARG A 61 -11.03 -3.18 -10.04
N VAL A 62 -10.00 -3.80 -9.45
CA VAL A 62 -10.03 -5.18 -8.95
C VAL A 62 -9.89 -5.15 -7.43
N PHE A 63 -10.83 -5.77 -6.75
CA PHE A 63 -10.92 -5.85 -5.30
C PHE A 63 -10.96 -7.31 -4.82
N VAL A 64 -10.98 -7.51 -3.50
CA VAL A 64 -11.04 -8.87 -2.92
C VAL A 64 -12.24 -9.67 -3.40
N GLU A 65 -13.35 -9.01 -3.73
CA GLU A 65 -14.57 -9.65 -4.23
C GLU A 65 -14.34 -10.36 -5.57
N ASP A 66 -13.43 -9.83 -6.39
CA ASP A 66 -13.13 -10.28 -7.75
C ASP A 66 -12.05 -11.37 -7.80
N LEU A 67 -11.39 -11.67 -6.66
CA LEU A 67 -10.26 -12.58 -6.58
C LEU A 67 -10.69 -14.01 -6.22
N GLU A 68 -10.01 -15.00 -6.80
CA GLU A 68 -10.05 -16.39 -6.34
C GLU A 68 -9.26 -16.55 -5.03
N ASP A 69 -8.00 -16.08 -5.01
CA ASP A 69 -7.17 -16.02 -3.82
C ASP A 69 -7.42 -14.71 -3.06
N LYS A 70 -8.20 -14.80 -2.00
CA LYS A 70 -8.62 -13.67 -1.16
C LYS A 70 -7.67 -13.39 0.01
N SER A 71 -6.52 -14.04 0.04
CA SER A 71 -5.51 -13.80 1.06
C SER A 71 -5.00 -12.35 0.96
N LYS A 72 -4.76 -11.76 2.13
CA LYS A 72 -4.22 -10.41 2.27
C LYS A 72 -2.70 -10.36 2.39
N MET A 73 -2.05 -11.53 2.28
CA MET A 73 -0.59 -11.66 2.35
C MET A 73 0.08 -11.09 1.10
N GLU A 74 1.28 -10.54 1.26
CA GLU A 74 2.05 -9.95 0.15
C GLU A 74 2.37 -10.97 -0.96
N THR A 75 2.53 -12.23 -0.61
CA THR A 75 2.72 -13.32 -1.60
C THR A 75 1.51 -13.50 -2.51
N SER A 76 0.31 -13.50 -1.95
CA SER A 76 -0.93 -13.59 -2.72
C SER A 76 -1.21 -12.30 -3.50
N PHE A 77 -0.92 -11.14 -2.89
CA PHE A 77 -0.99 -9.85 -3.56
C PHE A 77 -0.12 -9.84 -4.82
N LEU A 78 1.15 -10.22 -4.70
CA LEU A 78 2.09 -10.23 -5.81
C LEU A 78 1.66 -11.22 -6.91
N LYS A 79 1.21 -12.41 -6.53
CA LYS A 79 0.70 -13.40 -7.48
C LYS A 79 -0.47 -12.85 -8.30
N ASN A 80 -1.45 -12.25 -7.64
CA ASN A 80 -2.60 -11.63 -8.30
C ASN A 80 -2.17 -10.46 -9.19
N LEU A 81 -1.29 -9.57 -8.68
CA LEU A 81 -0.77 -8.44 -9.44
C LEU A 81 -0.06 -8.87 -10.73
N LYS A 82 0.84 -9.86 -10.63
CA LYS A 82 1.55 -10.43 -11.80
C LYS A 82 0.57 -10.98 -12.84
N SER A 83 -0.48 -11.68 -12.42
CA SER A 83 -1.50 -12.21 -13.33
C SER A 83 -2.25 -11.08 -14.04
N LEU A 84 -2.71 -10.09 -13.30
CA LEU A 84 -3.44 -8.94 -13.84
C LEU A 84 -2.60 -8.11 -14.82
N VAL A 85 -1.33 -7.88 -14.53
CA VAL A 85 -0.41 -7.16 -15.40
C VAL A 85 -0.09 -7.97 -16.64
N SER A 86 0.25 -9.26 -16.48
CA SER A 86 0.62 -10.15 -17.59
C SER A 86 -0.51 -10.31 -18.60
N GLU A 87 -1.74 -10.46 -18.17
CA GLU A 87 -2.90 -10.58 -19.06
C GLU A 87 -3.03 -9.40 -20.02
N ARG A 88 -2.75 -8.17 -19.54
CA ARG A 88 -2.88 -6.93 -20.33
C ARG A 88 -1.66 -6.67 -21.19
N THR A 89 -0.48 -6.81 -20.64
CA THR A 89 0.79 -6.58 -21.38
C THR A 89 0.97 -7.56 -22.51
N GLN A 90 0.55 -8.83 -22.36
CA GLN A 90 0.55 -9.82 -23.47
C GLN A 90 -0.36 -9.40 -24.63
N ASN A 91 -1.37 -8.60 -24.39
CA ASN A 91 -2.22 -8.01 -25.44
C ASN A 91 -1.64 -6.72 -26.05
N GLY A 92 -0.44 -6.31 -25.64
CA GLY A 92 0.24 -5.11 -26.11
C GLY A 92 -0.32 -3.81 -25.53
N GLU A 93 -1.03 -3.86 -24.41
CA GLU A 93 -1.57 -2.68 -23.74
C GLU A 93 -0.44 -1.91 -23.04
N ARG A 94 -0.47 -0.58 -23.18
CA ARG A 94 0.30 0.33 -22.33
C ARG A 94 -0.49 0.53 -21.04
N LEU A 95 0.08 0.07 -19.93
CA LEU A 95 -0.65 -0.05 -18.68
C LEU A 95 -0.14 0.90 -17.60
N PHE A 96 -1.04 1.65 -16.98
CA PHE A 96 -0.84 2.33 -15.72
C PHE A 96 -1.50 1.53 -14.60
N THR A 97 -0.71 0.99 -13.68
CA THR A 97 -1.23 0.23 -12.54
C THR A 97 -1.03 1.02 -11.24
N TYR A 98 -2.11 1.19 -10.48
CA TYR A 98 -2.07 1.66 -9.10
C TYR A 98 -2.48 0.53 -8.17
N ALA A 99 -1.52 -0.05 -7.49
CA ALA A 99 -1.72 -1.20 -6.62
C ALA A 99 -1.47 -0.84 -5.15
N THR A 100 -2.35 -1.27 -4.25
CA THR A 100 -2.26 -0.96 -2.81
C THR A 100 -2.29 -2.25 -2.01
N THR A 101 -1.23 -2.54 -1.26
CA THR A 101 -1.14 -3.70 -0.37
C THR A 101 -1.97 -3.48 0.92
N ILE A 102 -2.09 -4.50 1.76
CA ILE A 102 -2.83 -4.40 3.02
C ILE A 102 -2.22 -5.25 4.15
N GLN A 103 -1.30 -6.17 3.85
CA GLN A 103 -0.77 -7.05 4.87
C GLN A 103 -0.19 -6.28 6.06
N ASN A 104 0.54 -5.19 5.81
CA ASN A 104 1.17 -4.41 6.88
C ASN A 104 0.28 -3.28 7.44
N HIS A 105 -1.03 -3.33 7.20
CA HIS A 105 -2.00 -2.46 7.88
C HIS A 105 -2.23 -2.96 9.33
N GLN A 106 -2.48 -2.06 10.28
CA GLN A 106 -2.86 -2.43 11.66
C GLN A 106 -4.13 -3.35 11.66
N ALA A 107 -4.41 -4.18 12.70
CA ALA A 107 -3.72 -4.17 13.99
C ALA A 107 -2.41 -4.98 13.94
N TYR A 108 -1.43 -4.57 14.75
CA TYR A 108 -0.14 -5.26 14.89
C TYR A 108 -0.18 -6.16 16.13
N THR A 109 -0.85 -7.30 16.00
CA THR A 109 -0.97 -8.34 17.04
C THR A 109 -0.47 -9.67 16.51
N TYR A 110 0.11 -10.51 17.36
CA TYR A 110 0.57 -11.84 16.96
C TYR A 110 -0.55 -12.69 16.35
N SER A 111 -1.79 -12.49 16.80
CA SER A 111 -2.97 -13.18 16.25
C SER A 111 -3.30 -12.84 14.79
N LYS A 112 -2.59 -11.89 14.19
CA LYS A 112 -2.71 -11.55 12.76
C LYS A 112 -2.27 -12.68 11.84
N TYR A 113 -1.36 -13.53 12.34
CA TYR A 113 -0.78 -14.65 11.61
C TYR A 113 -1.12 -15.97 12.31
N ASP A 114 -1.18 -17.05 11.56
CA ASP A 114 -1.42 -18.43 12.05
C ASP A 114 -0.11 -19.18 12.40
N PHE A 115 1.00 -18.45 12.46
CA PHE A 115 2.32 -18.93 12.82
C PHE A 115 3.00 -17.95 13.78
N GLU A 116 4.08 -18.40 14.42
CA GLU A 116 4.86 -17.59 15.34
C GLU A 116 5.69 -16.53 14.58
N VAL A 117 5.37 -15.25 14.80
CA VAL A 117 6.12 -14.13 14.23
C VAL A 117 7.45 -13.98 14.99
N PRO A 118 8.59 -13.89 14.28
CA PRO A 118 9.87 -13.65 14.93
C PRO A 118 9.85 -12.36 15.75
N LYS A 119 10.32 -12.45 17.00
CA LYS A 119 10.43 -11.30 17.88
C LYS A 119 11.55 -10.36 17.42
N VAL A 120 11.26 -9.08 17.46
CA VAL A 120 12.25 -8.05 17.18
C VAL A 120 13.38 -8.09 18.23
N GLN A 121 14.63 -7.90 17.78
CA GLN A 121 15.77 -7.76 18.67
C GLN A 121 16.10 -6.28 18.83
N THR A 122 16.14 -5.82 20.08
CA THR A 122 16.40 -4.42 20.41
C THR A 122 17.50 -4.32 21.46
N SER A 123 18.21 -3.19 21.47
CA SER A 123 19.20 -2.88 22.51
C SER A 123 18.60 -2.28 23.77
N VAL A 124 17.31 -2.00 23.75
CA VAL A 124 16.53 -1.48 24.89
C VAL A 124 15.53 -2.51 25.34
N GLN A 125 15.15 -2.47 26.60
CA GLN A 125 14.09 -3.31 27.12
C GLN A 125 12.74 -2.71 26.73
N LEU A 126 11.90 -3.53 26.10
CA LEU A 126 10.54 -3.16 25.70
C LEU A 126 9.53 -3.74 26.67
N SER A 127 8.36 -3.09 26.77
CA SER A 127 7.17 -3.73 27.31
C SER A 127 6.70 -4.84 26.37
N ASP A 128 5.98 -5.85 26.90
CA ASP A 128 5.45 -6.95 26.09
C ASP A 128 4.58 -6.46 24.93
N TYR A 129 3.83 -5.38 25.16
CA TYR A 129 2.96 -4.80 24.14
C TYR A 129 3.76 -4.06 23.05
N ALA A 130 4.79 -3.30 23.40
CA ALA A 130 5.66 -2.65 22.42
C ALA A 130 6.45 -3.68 21.60
N GLU A 131 6.92 -4.77 22.24
CA GLU A 131 7.58 -5.89 21.55
C GLU A 131 6.64 -6.51 20.52
N GLU A 132 5.38 -6.78 20.88
CA GLU A 132 4.38 -7.33 19.96
C GLU A 132 4.15 -6.41 18.75
N LEU A 133 3.87 -5.12 19.00
CA LEU A 133 3.63 -4.12 17.95
C LEU A 133 4.81 -4.05 16.98
N LEU A 134 6.03 -3.92 17.50
CA LEU A 134 7.24 -3.80 16.69
C LEU A 134 7.57 -5.09 15.94
N SER A 135 7.39 -6.26 16.56
CA SER A 135 7.67 -7.55 15.92
C SER A 135 6.73 -7.81 14.74
N VAL A 136 5.44 -7.59 14.94
CA VAL A 136 4.44 -7.79 13.89
C VAL A 136 4.60 -6.77 12.76
N TYR A 137 4.89 -5.50 13.08
CA TYR A 137 5.16 -4.48 12.08
C TYR A 137 6.45 -4.78 11.28
N ALA A 138 7.55 -5.12 11.96
CA ALA A 138 8.82 -5.43 11.32
C ALA A 138 8.71 -6.65 10.39
N TYR A 139 7.96 -7.68 10.82
CA TYR A 139 7.67 -8.82 9.95
C TYR A 139 6.89 -8.40 8.69
N GLY A 140 5.89 -7.54 8.82
CA GLY A 140 5.16 -7.01 7.67
C GLY A 140 6.04 -6.19 6.73
N VAL A 141 6.95 -5.37 7.25
CA VAL A 141 7.95 -4.62 6.45
C VAL A 141 8.86 -5.59 5.70
N LYS A 142 9.32 -6.67 6.36
CA LYS A 142 10.10 -7.72 5.69
C LYS A 142 9.32 -8.33 4.52
N CYS A 143 8.07 -8.70 4.72
CA CYS A 143 7.22 -9.26 3.66
C CYS A 143 7.07 -8.29 2.48
N SER A 144 6.85 -6.99 2.76
CA SER A 144 6.74 -5.98 1.71
C SER A 144 8.06 -5.77 0.97
N SER A 145 9.20 -5.88 1.66
CA SER A 145 10.53 -5.80 1.03
C SER A 145 10.81 -7.00 0.14
N ASP A 146 10.50 -8.21 0.60
CA ASP A 146 10.64 -9.44 -0.20
C ASP A 146 9.73 -9.38 -1.44
N MET A 147 8.50 -8.93 -1.28
CA MET A 147 7.55 -8.73 -2.37
C MET A 147 8.07 -7.71 -3.39
N LEU A 148 8.62 -6.59 -2.93
CA LEU A 148 9.17 -5.56 -3.82
C LEU A 148 10.37 -6.09 -4.62
N LEU A 149 11.26 -6.86 -3.99
CA LEU A 149 12.38 -7.51 -4.68
C LEU A 149 11.87 -8.47 -5.78
N GLU A 150 10.94 -9.35 -5.44
CA GLU A 150 10.37 -10.30 -6.41
C GLU A 150 9.59 -9.58 -7.53
N LEU A 151 8.93 -8.46 -7.23
CA LEU A 151 8.28 -7.63 -8.25
C LEU A 151 9.29 -7.01 -9.22
N THR A 152 10.40 -6.48 -8.71
CA THR A 152 11.45 -5.91 -9.56
C THR A 152 12.12 -6.97 -10.43
N GLU A 153 12.35 -8.19 -9.91
CA GLU A 153 12.84 -9.31 -10.70
C GLU A 153 11.87 -9.70 -11.82
N TYR A 154 10.58 -9.76 -11.51
CA TYR A 154 9.53 -10.01 -12.50
C TYR A 154 9.51 -8.95 -13.60
N LEU A 155 9.52 -7.67 -13.23
CA LEU A 155 9.50 -6.55 -14.17
C LEU A 155 10.75 -6.51 -15.05
N ASN A 156 11.93 -6.82 -14.50
CA ASN A 156 13.18 -6.93 -15.27
C ASN A 156 13.15 -8.08 -16.28
N GLY A 157 12.29 -9.06 -16.10
CA GLY A 157 12.08 -10.16 -17.06
C GLY A 157 11.12 -9.83 -18.18
N LEU A 158 10.48 -8.66 -18.17
CA LEU A 158 9.63 -8.18 -19.26
C LEU A 158 10.49 -7.52 -20.36
N ASP A 159 10.08 -7.67 -21.61
CA ASP A 159 10.72 -6.99 -22.75
C ASP A 159 10.33 -5.51 -22.86
N ASP A 160 9.24 -5.12 -22.20
CA ASP A 160 8.70 -3.75 -22.22
C ASP A 160 9.38 -2.86 -21.17
N PRO A 161 9.61 -1.56 -21.49
CA PRO A 161 10.11 -0.62 -20.50
C PRO A 161 9.07 -0.35 -19.41
N TYR A 162 9.53 -0.20 -18.18
CA TYR A 162 8.66 0.10 -17.04
C TYR A 162 9.24 1.16 -16.11
N VAL A 163 8.36 1.77 -15.35
CA VAL A 163 8.69 2.58 -14.19
C VAL A 163 7.88 2.08 -13.00
N LEU A 164 8.57 1.66 -11.95
CA LEU A 164 7.98 1.27 -10.67
C LEU A 164 8.16 2.40 -9.66
N VAL A 165 7.06 2.85 -9.08
CA VAL A 165 7.06 3.80 -7.97
C VAL A 165 6.49 3.10 -6.75
N PHE A 166 7.30 2.94 -5.70
CA PHE A 166 6.90 2.35 -4.43
C PHE A 166 6.97 3.38 -3.31
N PHE A 167 5.94 3.47 -2.50
CA PHE A 167 5.89 4.40 -1.36
C PHE A 167 4.98 3.91 -0.26
N GLY A 168 5.30 4.30 0.98
CA GLY A 168 4.38 4.16 2.10
C GLY A 168 3.35 5.27 2.08
N ASP A 169 2.14 4.98 2.52
CA ASP A 169 1.03 5.95 2.59
C ASP A 169 1.11 6.84 3.84
N HIS A 170 1.55 6.29 4.94
CA HIS A 170 1.76 6.99 6.21
C HIS A 170 2.60 6.15 7.18
N ARG A 171 3.01 6.77 8.28
CA ARG A 171 3.70 6.10 9.38
C ARG A 171 2.74 5.14 10.12
N PRO A 172 3.21 3.97 10.60
CA PRO A 172 2.38 3.03 11.36
C PRO A 172 1.97 3.59 12.72
N ASN A 173 0.77 3.25 13.16
CA ASN A 173 0.36 3.49 14.54
C ASN A 173 0.86 2.32 15.42
N LEU A 174 1.93 2.57 16.18
CA LEU A 174 2.56 1.59 17.07
C LEU A 174 2.21 1.84 18.54
N GLY A 175 0.93 1.94 18.83
CA GLY A 175 0.36 2.12 20.15
C GLY A 175 -0.07 3.55 20.45
N ALA A 176 -0.94 3.69 21.48
CA ALA A 176 -1.41 4.99 21.93
C ALA A 176 -0.24 5.85 22.41
N ASP A 177 -0.34 7.15 22.20
CA ASP A 177 0.67 8.14 22.62
C ASP A 177 2.09 7.79 22.13
N TYR A 178 2.19 7.21 20.93
CA TYR A 178 3.46 6.79 20.32
C TYR A 178 4.25 5.77 21.15
N LEU A 179 3.58 4.89 21.89
CA LEU A 179 4.16 3.99 22.88
C LEU A 179 5.47 3.32 22.42
N ALA A 180 5.42 2.54 21.34
CA ALA A 180 6.60 1.78 20.90
C ALA A 180 7.72 2.67 20.36
N TYR A 181 7.39 3.84 19.79
CA TYR A 181 8.41 4.82 19.39
C TYR A 181 9.14 5.39 20.59
N ASN A 182 8.38 5.76 21.65
CA ASN A 182 9.00 6.30 22.87
C ASN A 182 9.89 5.25 23.55
N GLU A 183 9.47 3.99 23.60
CA GLU A 183 10.25 2.92 24.24
C GLU A 183 11.58 2.62 23.50
N ILE A 184 11.61 2.81 22.17
CA ILE A 184 12.87 2.71 21.41
C ILE A 184 13.65 4.02 21.33
N GLY A 185 13.22 5.05 22.03
CA GLY A 185 13.91 6.35 22.11
C GLY A 185 13.68 7.27 20.92
N MET A 186 12.61 7.05 20.14
CA MET A 186 12.23 7.92 19.03
C MET A 186 11.12 8.88 19.48
N ASP A 187 11.48 10.11 19.78
CA ASP A 187 10.51 11.18 20.04
C ASP A 187 10.02 11.75 18.70
N ILE A 188 8.82 11.29 18.30
CA ILE A 188 8.17 11.72 17.05
C ILE A 188 6.92 12.56 17.27
N ALA A 189 6.50 12.75 18.53
CA ALA A 189 5.24 13.43 18.83
C ALA A 189 5.23 14.87 18.31
N ASP A 190 6.33 15.58 18.52
CA ASP A 190 6.51 16.99 18.14
C ASP A 190 7.24 17.16 16.79
N ASP A 191 7.74 16.08 16.18
CA ASP A 191 8.41 16.13 14.88
C ASP A 191 7.43 15.86 13.74
N VAL A 192 6.83 16.92 13.22
CA VAL A 192 5.87 16.86 12.10
C VAL A 192 6.49 16.23 10.84
N VAL A 193 7.78 16.49 10.57
CA VAL A 193 8.46 15.92 9.40
C VAL A 193 8.64 14.42 9.57
N ALA A 194 9.18 13.98 10.71
CA ALA A 194 9.32 12.57 11.01
C ALA A 194 7.96 11.86 10.99
N ASN A 195 6.92 12.48 11.55
CA ASN A 195 5.59 11.91 11.65
C ASN A 195 4.87 11.77 10.29
N CYS A 196 5.19 12.63 9.33
CA CYS A 196 4.58 12.64 7.99
C CYS A 196 5.50 12.05 6.91
N SER A 197 6.67 11.54 7.27
CA SER A 197 7.60 10.93 6.30
C SER A 197 7.28 9.45 6.06
N ALA A 198 7.37 9.04 4.80
CA ALA A 198 7.27 7.66 4.37
C ALA A 198 8.38 7.34 3.35
N PRO A 199 8.82 6.08 3.25
CA PRO A 199 9.78 5.68 2.23
C PRO A 199 9.20 5.89 0.84
N PHE A 200 10.07 6.28 -0.10
CA PHE A 200 9.72 6.50 -1.50
C PHE A 200 10.88 6.02 -2.39
N VAL A 201 10.58 5.17 -3.36
CA VAL A 201 11.54 4.59 -4.29
C VAL A 201 11.01 4.69 -5.71
N ILE A 202 11.85 5.08 -6.65
CA ILE A 202 11.59 4.98 -8.10
C ILE A 202 12.61 4.01 -8.69
N TRP A 203 12.14 3.07 -9.46
CA TRP A 203 12.94 2.10 -10.19
C TRP A 203 12.48 2.04 -11.66
N ALA A 204 13.41 2.00 -12.60
CA ALA A 204 13.13 1.86 -14.02
C ALA A 204 14.25 1.05 -14.70
N ASN A 205 13.94 0.34 -15.79
CA ASN A 205 14.90 -0.28 -16.68
C ASN A 205 15.24 0.65 -17.87
#